data_c4de422bb823536e87af762398c4029a
#
_entry.id   c4de422bb823536e87af762398c4029a
#
_cell.length_a   1.000
_cell.length_b   1.000
_cell.length_c   1.000
_cell.angle_alpha   90.00
_cell.angle_beta   90.00
_cell.angle_gamma   90.00
#
_symmetry.space_group_name_H-M   'P 1'
#
loop_
_entity.id
_entity.type
_entity.pdbx_description
1 polymer ?
#
loop_
_entity_poly.entity_id
_entity_poly.type
_entity_poly.pdbx_seq_one_letter_code
_entity_poly.pdbx_strand_id
1 'polypeptide(L)'
;SVSRRAFGGQSYPRTCYCGASTGKQIVTALVMECRKYEALGLIERRTWTDFHSALIRDGVCCGALLFNESRFELYPEYADALVIATGGQNALFGKTTGSMACDGYTAGKLFMQGAELKNLEFIQYHPTTMETPQKMMLISEAARGEGGRLFYEDNGRRVYFLEDKYGEKGNLMPRDIVSREIESAGRQVYLDVSFLGSDIIMGRIPEIHELCMKYRGIDITREPVPVSPSVHFFMGGLAVDLNHETNIRNLYACLL
;
A
#
# COMPACT_ATOMS: atom_id res chain seq x y z
N SER A 1 6.84 -24.22 11.89
CA SER A 1 7.72 -23.11 12.30
C SER A 1 7.33 -21.85 11.55
N VAL A 2 7.44 -20.69 12.20
CA VAL A 2 7.15 -19.40 11.60
C VAL A 2 8.41 -18.87 10.94
N SER A 3 8.36 -18.58 9.62
CA SER A 3 9.48 -17.97 8.89
C SER A 3 9.64 -16.51 9.31
N ARG A 4 10.88 -16.07 9.54
CA ARG A 4 11.22 -14.72 9.96
C ARG A 4 12.34 -14.14 9.11
N ARG A 5 12.27 -12.82 8.86
CA ARG A 5 13.34 -12.07 8.20
C ARG A 5 13.54 -10.70 8.85
N ALA A 6 14.69 -10.09 8.62
CA ALA A 6 14.91 -8.67 8.95
C ALA A 6 14.54 -7.81 7.75
N PHE A 7 13.90 -6.66 8.01
CA PHE A 7 13.76 -5.55 7.07
C PHE A 7 14.68 -4.39 7.45
N GLY A 8 14.81 -3.41 6.57
CA GLY A 8 15.60 -2.22 6.81
C GLY A 8 15.26 -1.58 8.16
N GLY A 9 16.29 -1.19 8.92
CA GLY A 9 16.16 -0.60 10.25
C GLY A 9 15.85 -1.57 11.41
N GLN A 10 15.75 -2.88 11.16
CA GLN A 10 15.55 -3.87 12.21
C GLN A 10 16.89 -4.41 12.74
N SER A 11 17.03 -4.47 14.07
CA SER A 11 18.22 -5.02 14.73
C SER A 11 18.29 -6.54 14.74
N TYR A 12 17.16 -7.23 14.53
CA TYR A 12 17.08 -8.70 14.45
C TYR A 12 15.87 -9.14 13.61
N PRO A 13 15.87 -10.38 13.06
CA PRO A 13 14.77 -10.91 12.27
C PRO A 13 13.49 -11.11 13.09
N ARG A 14 12.58 -10.15 13.07
CA ARG A 14 11.29 -10.21 13.80
C ARG A 14 10.05 -10.21 12.89
N THR A 15 10.23 -9.89 11.61
CA THR A 15 9.11 -9.86 10.66
C THR A 15 8.74 -11.28 10.27
N CYS A 16 7.53 -11.69 10.65
CA CYS A 16 6.96 -12.98 10.23
C CYS A 16 6.39 -12.87 8.82
N TYR A 17 6.60 -13.88 8.00
CA TYR A 17 6.16 -13.87 6.61
C TYR A 17 5.85 -15.28 6.09
N CYS A 18 5.12 -15.33 4.98
CA CYS A 18 4.81 -16.52 4.21
C CYS A 18 5.16 -16.26 2.73
N GLY A 19 6.46 -16.27 2.41
CA GLY A 19 6.96 -15.90 1.08
C GLY A 19 6.45 -14.53 0.64
N ALA A 20 6.16 -14.37 -0.64
CA ALA A 20 5.53 -13.17 -1.22
C ALA A 20 4.02 -13.10 -0.97
N SER A 21 3.41 -14.13 -0.42
CA SER A 21 1.95 -14.26 -0.28
C SER A 21 1.43 -13.90 1.12
N THR A 22 2.22 -13.30 1.98
CA THR A 22 1.85 -12.99 3.38
C THR A 22 0.52 -12.24 3.48
N GLY A 23 0.35 -11.15 2.72
CA GLY A 23 -0.90 -10.39 2.71
C GLY A 23 -2.08 -11.21 2.20
N LYS A 24 -1.89 -11.98 1.13
CA LYS A 24 -2.90 -12.89 0.58
C LYS A 24 -3.34 -13.93 1.61
N GLN A 25 -2.42 -14.53 2.36
CA GLN A 25 -2.72 -15.51 3.40
C GLN A 25 -3.56 -14.91 4.53
N ILE A 26 -3.18 -13.70 5.00
CA ILE A 26 -3.93 -13.00 6.04
C ILE A 26 -5.36 -12.70 5.57
N VAL A 27 -5.51 -12.10 4.39
CA VAL A 27 -6.84 -11.77 3.84
C VAL A 27 -7.68 -13.03 3.62
N THR A 28 -7.08 -14.11 3.08
CA THR A 28 -7.80 -15.39 2.88
C THR A 28 -8.29 -15.96 4.20
N ALA A 29 -7.45 -15.97 5.24
CA ALA A 29 -7.85 -16.47 6.56
C ALA A 29 -9.01 -15.66 7.16
N LEU A 30 -8.95 -14.32 7.07
CA LEU A 30 -10.01 -13.45 7.57
C LEU A 30 -11.31 -13.61 6.77
N VAL A 31 -11.24 -13.73 5.45
CA VAL A 31 -12.42 -13.99 4.60
C VAL A 31 -13.06 -15.33 4.94
N MET A 32 -12.26 -16.38 5.17
CA MET A 32 -12.77 -17.68 5.59
C MET A 32 -13.46 -17.62 6.96
N GLU A 33 -12.93 -16.83 7.88
CA GLU A 33 -13.56 -16.62 9.19
C GLU A 33 -14.88 -15.86 9.06
N CYS A 34 -14.92 -14.77 8.29
CA CYS A 34 -16.16 -14.04 8.01
C CYS A 34 -17.25 -14.94 7.42
N ARG A 35 -16.89 -15.84 6.49
CA ARG A 35 -17.86 -16.77 5.87
C ARG A 35 -18.50 -17.74 6.88
N LYS A 36 -17.79 -18.12 7.94
CA LYS A 36 -18.38 -18.92 9.02
C LYS A 36 -19.49 -18.15 9.73
N TYR A 37 -19.24 -16.89 10.05
CA TYR A 37 -20.24 -16.04 10.70
C TYR A 37 -21.38 -15.65 9.77
N GLU A 38 -21.14 -15.51 8.47
CA GLU A 38 -22.21 -15.39 7.45
C GLU A 38 -23.12 -16.63 7.47
N ALA A 39 -22.53 -17.82 7.52
CA ALA A 39 -23.29 -19.09 7.57
C ALA A 39 -24.12 -19.26 8.86
N LEU A 40 -23.70 -18.61 9.95
CA LEU A 40 -24.43 -18.55 11.23
C LEU A 40 -25.49 -17.44 11.28
N GLY A 41 -25.60 -16.63 10.21
CA GLY A 41 -26.52 -15.49 10.16
C GLY A 41 -26.11 -14.31 11.05
N LEU A 42 -24.86 -14.26 11.51
CA LEU A 42 -24.32 -13.18 12.37
C LEU A 42 -23.69 -12.05 11.55
N ILE A 43 -23.38 -12.30 10.28
CA ILE A 43 -22.91 -11.32 9.32
C ILE A 43 -23.81 -11.35 8.10
N GLU A 44 -24.28 -10.17 7.67
CA GLU A 44 -24.94 -9.98 6.39
C GLU A 44 -24.02 -9.20 5.46
N ARG A 45 -23.70 -9.77 4.30
CA ARG A 45 -22.86 -9.12 3.30
C ARG A 45 -23.70 -8.46 2.22
N ARG A 46 -23.50 -7.18 2.03
CA ARG A 46 -24.10 -6.35 0.98
C ARG A 46 -23.10 -6.14 -0.15
N THR A 47 -23.27 -6.86 -1.26
CA THR A 47 -22.47 -6.65 -2.48
C THR A 47 -23.12 -5.61 -3.38
N TRP A 48 -22.33 -4.98 -4.27
CA TRP A 48 -22.78 -3.93 -5.18
C TRP A 48 -23.45 -2.76 -4.43
N THR A 49 -22.83 -2.39 -3.32
CA THR A 49 -23.37 -1.38 -2.41
C THR A 49 -22.25 -0.46 -1.98
N ASP A 50 -22.37 0.82 -2.30
CA ASP A 50 -21.44 1.86 -1.96
C ASP A 50 -21.91 2.66 -0.75
N PHE A 51 -20.95 3.12 0.05
CA PHE A 51 -21.19 4.10 1.08
C PHE A 51 -21.41 5.48 0.45
N HIS A 52 -22.57 6.10 0.71
CA HIS A 52 -22.86 7.45 0.25
C HIS A 52 -22.59 8.51 1.32
N SER A 53 -23.08 8.31 2.55
CA SER A 53 -22.89 9.23 3.68
C SER A 53 -23.28 8.55 5.00
N ALA A 54 -22.81 9.09 6.13
CA ALA A 54 -23.32 8.69 7.43
C ALA A 54 -24.71 9.31 7.70
N LEU A 55 -25.55 8.60 8.45
CA LEU A 55 -26.79 9.13 9.01
C LEU A 55 -26.46 9.71 10.39
N ILE A 56 -26.38 11.06 10.47
CA ILE A 56 -26.01 11.78 11.69
C ILE A 56 -27.20 12.57 12.19
N ARG A 57 -27.53 12.37 13.47
CA ARG A 57 -28.58 13.13 14.16
C ARG A 57 -28.04 13.61 15.52
N ASP A 58 -28.09 14.91 15.76
CA ASP A 58 -27.64 15.53 17.00
C ASP A 58 -26.21 15.12 17.42
N GLY A 59 -25.30 15.04 16.43
CA GLY A 59 -23.90 14.66 16.63
C GLY A 59 -23.65 13.16 16.87
N VAL A 60 -24.68 12.32 16.68
CA VAL A 60 -24.59 10.86 16.85
C VAL A 60 -24.82 10.18 15.49
N CYS A 61 -23.92 9.27 15.13
CA CYS A 61 -24.09 8.39 13.98
C CYS A 61 -25.10 7.29 14.33
N CYS A 62 -26.13 7.12 13.51
CA CYS A 62 -27.18 6.12 13.66
C CYS A 62 -27.29 5.19 12.44
N GLY A 63 -26.28 5.16 11.59
CA GLY A 63 -26.23 4.29 10.42
C GLY A 63 -25.59 4.96 9.21
N ALA A 64 -25.88 4.45 8.04
CA ALA A 64 -25.36 4.91 6.75
C ALA A 64 -26.47 5.03 5.71
N LEU A 65 -26.32 6.01 4.82
CA LEU A 65 -27.03 6.06 3.55
C LEU A 65 -26.17 5.31 2.53
N LEU A 66 -26.71 4.28 1.94
CA LEU A 66 -26.04 3.39 1.01
C LEU A 66 -26.62 3.54 -0.40
N PHE A 67 -25.78 3.35 -1.40
CA PHE A 67 -26.18 3.32 -2.81
C PHE A 67 -26.05 1.90 -3.35
N ASN A 68 -27.18 1.35 -3.80
CA ASN A 68 -27.19 0.05 -4.48
C ASN A 68 -26.96 0.25 -5.97
N GLU A 69 -25.79 -0.17 -6.48
CA GLU A 69 -25.41 -0.04 -7.88
C GLU A 69 -26.32 -0.83 -8.84
N SER A 70 -26.82 -1.99 -8.41
CA SER A 70 -27.66 -2.85 -9.26
C SER A 70 -29.07 -2.29 -9.45
N ARG A 71 -29.58 -1.55 -8.47
CA ARG A 71 -30.95 -0.99 -8.48
C ARG A 71 -30.98 0.51 -8.73
N PHE A 72 -29.80 1.16 -8.71
CA PHE A 72 -29.67 2.63 -8.82
C PHE A 72 -30.50 3.37 -7.79
N GLU A 73 -30.52 2.88 -6.54
CA GLU A 73 -31.31 3.48 -5.45
C GLU A 73 -30.45 3.77 -4.21
N LEU A 74 -30.79 4.86 -3.53
CA LEU A 74 -30.28 5.18 -2.20
C LEU A 74 -31.24 4.64 -1.14
N TYR A 75 -30.71 4.00 -0.12
CA TYR A 75 -31.49 3.51 1.00
C TYR A 75 -30.74 3.66 2.33
N PRO A 76 -31.45 3.99 3.42
CA PRO A 76 -30.85 4.06 4.74
C PRO A 76 -30.68 2.67 5.35
N GLU A 77 -29.55 2.45 6.02
CA GLU A 77 -29.31 1.32 6.89
C GLU A 77 -29.03 1.86 8.30
N TYR A 78 -29.86 1.50 9.26
CA TYR A 78 -29.71 1.96 10.64
C TYR A 78 -28.88 0.96 11.45
N ALA A 79 -28.00 1.49 12.30
CA ALA A 79 -27.11 0.70 13.15
C ALA A 79 -26.76 1.46 14.43
N ASP A 80 -26.44 0.73 15.48
CA ASP A 80 -25.98 1.29 16.76
C ASP A 80 -24.56 1.88 16.65
N ALA A 81 -23.77 1.38 15.69
CA ALA A 81 -22.43 1.87 15.39
C ALA A 81 -22.09 1.66 13.92
N LEU A 82 -21.31 2.60 13.36
CA LEU A 82 -20.77 2.53 11.99
C LEU A 82 -19.24 2.48 12.07
N VAL A 83 -18.65 1.45 11.45
CA VAL A 83 -17.19 1.30 11.35
C VAL A 83 -16.75 1.52 9.92
N ILE A 84 -15.91 2.51 9.69
CA ILE A 84 -15.32 2.82 8.40
C ILE A 84 -14.01 2.03 8.25
N ALA A 85 -13.93 1.17 7.24
CA ALA A 85 -12.76 0.36 6.92
C ALA A 85 -12.52 0.35 5.39
N THR A 86 -12.68 1.51 4.75
CA THR A 86 -12.69 1.67 3.29
C THR A 86 -11.30 1.86 2.67
N GLY A 87 -10.25 1.74 3.48
CA GLY A 87 -8.87 1.96 3.05
C GLY A 87 -8.50 3.44 3.00
N GLY A 88 -7.29 3.72 2.51
CA GLY A 88 -6.71 5.05 2.52
C GLY A 88 -7.05 5.89 1.29
N GLN A 89 -6.16 6.85 1.00
CA GLN A 89 -6.38 7.91 0.00
C GLN A 89 -5.27 7.94 -1.06
N ASN A 90 -4.61 6.81 -1.29
CA ASN A 90 -3.44 6.73 -2.16
C ASN A 90 -3.72 7.20 -3.59
N ALA A 91 -4.90 6.90 -4.12
CA ALA A 91 -5.28 7.22 -5.50
C ALA A 91 -5.50 8.72 -5.76
N LEU A 92 -5.63 9.55 -4.71
CA LEU A 92 -5.69 11.01 -4.85
C LEU A 92 -4.42 11.59 -5.51
N PHE A 93 -3.29 10.91 -5.39
CA PHE A 93 -1.99 11.36 -5.90
C PHE A 93 -1.62 10.68 -7.22
N GLY A 94 -2.58 10.12 -7.94
CA GLY A 94 -2.37 9.43 -9.20
C GLY A 94 -2.03 7.95 -9.04
N LYS A 95 -1.19 7.42 -9.92
CA LYS A 95 -0.82 6.00 -9.88
C LYS A 95 -0.10 5.66 -8.58
N THR A 96 -0.57 4.63 -7.90
CA THR A 96 -0.05 4.14 -6.63
C THR A 96 0.24 2.65 -6.69
N THR A 97 1.04 2.13 -5.76
CA THR A 97 1.24 0.68 -5.58
C THR A 97 0.03 0.02 -4.88
N GLY A 98 -0.80 0.80 -4.21
CA GLY A 98 -2.02 0.34 -3.56
C GLY A 98 -3.18 0.08 -4.52
N SER A 99 -4.37 -0.06 -3.95
CA SER A 99 -5.60 -0.15 -4.74
C SER A 99 -5.99 1.22 -5.26
N MET A 100 -6.39 1.31 -6.52
CA MET A 100 -6.95 2.53 -7.11
C MET A 100 -8.36 2.84 -6.58
N ALA A 101 -9.01 1.88 -5.90
CA ALA A 101 -10.26 2.11 -5.18
C ALA A 101 -10.06 2.79 -3.82
N CYS A 102 -8.81 2.95 -3.36
CA CYS A 102 -8.49 3.76 -2.18
C CYS A 102 -8.35 5.23 -2.59
N ASP A 103 -9.45 5.84 -2.97
CA ASP A 103 -9.53 7.20 -3.54
C ASP A 103 -9.87 8.30 -2.52
N GLY A 104 -10.10 7.93 -1.25
CA GLY A 104 -10.44 8.86 -0.18
C GLY A 104 -11.90 9.34 -0.20
N TYR A 105 -12.74 8.78 -1.07
CA TYR A 105 -14.13 9.19 -1.20
C TYR A 105 -14.88 9.20 0.14
N THR A 106 -14.81 8.09 0.88
CA THR A 106 -15.51 7.95 2.18
C THR A 106 -15.02 8.96 3.21
N ALA A 107 -13.69 9.13 3.33
CA ALA A 107 -13.12 10.12 4.25
C ALA A 107 -13.53 11.55 3.88
N GLY A 108 -13.53 11.88 2.58
CA GLY A 108 -14.00 13.18 2.07
C GLY A 108 -15.47 13.41 2.36
N LYS A 109 -16.34 12.42 2.17
CA LYS A 109 -17.78 12.52 2.50
C LYS A 109 -18.02 12.78 3.98
N LEU A 110 -17.30 12.05 4.84
CA LEU A 110 -17.40 12.22 6.29
C LEU A 110 -16.83 13.56 6.75
N PHE A 111 -15.75 14.04 6.16
CA PHE A 111 -15.22 15.37 6.41
C PHE A 111 -16.26 16.46 6.10
N MET A 112 -16.96 16.37 4.98
CA MET A 112 -18.06 17.28 4.62
C MET A 112 -19.23 17.22 5.62
N GLN A 113 -19.36 16.13 6.38
CA GLN A 113 -20.36 15.93 7.43
C GLN A 113 -19.87 16.33 8.83
N GLY A 114 -18.64 16.88 8.93
CA GLY A 114 -18.07 17.38 10.18
C GLY A 114 -17.13 16.41 10.90
N ALA A 115 -16.77 15.28 10.29
CA ALA A 115 -15.71 14.43 10.84
C ALA A 115 -14.35 15.12 10.69
N GLU A 116 -13.51 15.01 11.70
CA GLU A 116 -12.15 15.56 11.67
C GLU A 116 -11.17 14.62 10.95
N LEU A 117 -10.20 15.23 10.28
CA LEU A 117 -9.08 14.52 9.64
C LEU A 117 -7.76 14.87 10.32
N LYS A 118 -6.80 13.95 10.32
CA LYS A 118 -5.46 14.19 10.85
C LYS A 118 -4.37 13.54 10.01
N ASN A 119 -3.15 14.06 10.13
CA ASN A 119 -1.93 13.50 9.54
C ASN A 119 -1.98 13.34 8.00
N LEU A 120 -2.70 14.21 7.31
CA LEU A 120 -2.89 14.12 5.86
C LEU A 120 -1.60 14.33 5.07
N GLU A 121 -0.59 14.98 5.68
CA GLU A 121 0.74 15.19 5.14
C GLU A 121 1.65 13.95 5.19
N PHE A 122 1.28 12.93 5.98
CA PHE A 122 2.10 11.71 6.11
C PHE A 122 1.80 10.70 5.01
N ILE A 123 2.42 10.93 3.87
CA ILE A 123 2.35 10.06 2.70
C ILE A 123 3.68 9.33 2.55
N GLN A 124 3.68 8.01 2.59
CA GLN A 124 4.88 7.23 2.37
C GLN A 124 5.05 6.92 0.88
N TYR A 125 6.19 7.30 0.33
CA TYR A 125 6.63 6.87 -0.99
C TYR A 125 7.45 5.59 -0.87
N HIS A 126 7.24 4.66 -1.81
CA HIS A 126 8.16 3.55 -2.01
C HIS A 126 9.13 3.90 -3.13
N PRO A 127 10.45 3.79 -2.89
CA PRO A 127 11.44 4.27 -3.85
C PRO A 127 11.51 3.44 -5.13
N THR A 128 11.28 2.13 -5.03
CA THR A 128 11.42 1.20 -6.15
C THR A 128 10.07 0.68 -6.60
N THR A 129 9.45 1.39 -7.52
CA THR A 129 8.21 0.98 -8.17
C THR A 129 8.39 1.01 -9.69
N MET A 130 7.68 0.15 -10.38
CA MET A 130 7.69 0.01 -11.83
C MET A 130 6.34 0.45 -12.38
N GLU A 131 6.36 1.37 -13.34
CA GLU A 131 5.14 1.88 -13.94
C GLU A 131 4.49 0.87 -14.89
N THR A 132 3.17 0.73 -14.79
CA THR A 132 2.32 0.02 -15.75
C THR A 132 1.18 0.93 -16.21
N PRO A 133 0.44 0.58 -17.26
CA PRO A 133 -0.70 1.38 -17.71
C PRO A 133 -1.74 1.63 -16.63
N GLN A 134 -1.98 0.66 -15.74
CA GLN A 134 -3.05 0.72 -14.73
C GLN A 134 -2.59 1.33 -13.41
N LYS A 135 -1.39 0.98 -12.93
CA LYS A 135 -0.90 1.37 -11.61
C LYS A 135 0.61 1.22 -11.51
N MET A 136 1.17 1.67 -10.39
CA MET A 136 2.56 1.36 -10.05
C MET A 136 2.66 -0.04 -9.45
N MET A 137 3.61 -0.83 -9.91
CA MET A 137 3.90 -2.16 -9.37
C MET A 137 5.06 -2.06 -8.38
N LEU A 138 4.85 -2.62 -7.19
CA LEU A 138 5.86 -2.62 -6.15
C LEU A 138 7.00 -3.59 -6.48
N ILE A 139 8.22 -3.08 -6.61
CA ILE A 139 9.43 -3.89 -6.54
C ILE A 139 9.86 -3.93 -5.08
N SER A 140 9.67 -5.07 -4.44
CA SER A 140 9.90 -5.27 -3.01
C SER A 140 11.28 -4.76 -2.58
N GLU A 141 11.34 -4.21 -1.38
CA GLU A 141 12.60 -3.82 -0.71
C GLU A 141 13.60 -4.98 -0.59
N ALA A 142 13.10 -6.24 -0.69
CA ALA A 142 13.94 -7.43 -0.74
C ALA A 142 14.99 -7.39 -1.86
N ALA A 143 14.69 -6.79 -3.03
CA ALA A 143 15.65 -6.65 -4.11
C ALA A 143 16.91 -5.88 -3.67
N ARG A 144 16.72 -4.76 -2.96
CA ARG A 144 17.84 -3.98 -2.40
C ARG A 144 18.49 -4.68 -1.21
N GLY A 145 17.68 -5.39 -0.41
CA GLY A 145 18.15 -6.20 0.72
C GLY A 145 19.06 -7.37 0.30
N GLU A 146 18.83 -7.94 -0.87
CA GLU A 146 19.70 -8.99 -1.45
C GLU A 146 20.94 -8.42 -2.17
N GLY A 147 21.10 -7.09 -2.20
CA GLY A 147 22.25 -6.42 -2.76
C GLY A 147 21.97 -5.61 -4.03
N GLY A 148 20.72 -5.50 -4.46
CA GLY A 148 20.34 -4.71 -5.63
C GLY A 148 20.77 -3.26 -5.51
N ARG A 149 21.30 -2.68 -6.60
CA ARG A 149 21.93 -1.36 -6.66
C ARG A 149 21.13 -0.42 -7.53
N LEU A 150 20.93 0.80 -7.05
CA LEU A 150 20.30 1.89 -7.78
C LEU A 150 21.34 2.75 -8.50
N PHE A 151 21.11 3.02 -9.78
CA PHE A 151 21.99 3.87 -10.58
C PHE A 151 21.20 4.65 -11.63
N TYR A 152 21.76 5.70 -12.14
CA TYR A 152 21.36 6.34 -13.38
C TYR A 152 22.54 6.37 -14.37
N GLU A 153 22.24 6.60 -15.65
CA GLU A 153 23.28 6.73 -16.66
C GLU A 153 23.62 8.20 -16.91
N ASP A 154 24.90 8.50 -16.93
CA ASP A 154 25.45 9.79 -17.35
C ASP A 154 26.58 9.59 -18.36
N ASN A 155 26.37 10.11 -19.58
CA ASN A 155 27.33 9.97 -20.68
C ASN A 155 27.82 8.53 -20.92
N GLY A 156 26.88 7.54 -20.82
CA GLY A 156 27.18 6.12 -20.99
C GLY A 156 27.89 5.46 -19.81
N ARG A 157 27.96 6.15 -18.67
CA ARG A 157 28.51 5.58 -17.43
C ARG A 157 27.42 5.46 -16.38
N ARG A 158 27.46 4.37 -15.62
CA ARG A 158 26.58 4.15 -14.47
C ARG A 158 27.10 4.94 -13.27
N VAL A 159 26.23 5.77 -12.69
CA VAL A 159 26.48 6.53 -11.47
C VAL A 159 25.68 5.94 -10.33
N TYR A 160 26.35 5.39 -9.34
CA TYR A 160 25.75 4.75 -8.16
C TYR A 160 25.56 5.79 -7.04
N PHE A 161 24.70 6.76 -7.29
CA PHE A 161 24.53 7.99 -6.52
C PHE A 161 24.28 7.81 -5.01
N LEU A 162 23.62 6.71 -4.63
CA LEU A 162 23.39 6.41 -3.21
C LEU A 162 24.65 5.94 -2.51
N GLU A 163 25.47 5.14 -3.18
CA GLU A 163 26.72 4.64 -2.63
C GLU A 163 27.77 5.76 -2.58
N ASP A 164 27.81 6.61 -3.60
CA ASP A 164 28.68 7.79 -3.64
C ASP A 164 28.39 8.75 -2.47
N LYS A 165 27.10 8.88 -2.08
CA LYS A 165 26.68 9.80 -1.02
C LYS A 165 26.65 9.19 0.38
N TYR A 166 26.24 7.92 0.52
CA TYR A 166 25.97 7.27 1.79
C TYR A 166 26.83 6.02 2.05
N GLY A 167 27.80 5.72 1.17
CA GLY A 167 28.66 4.54 1.26
C GLY A 167 27.95 3.25 0.92
N GLU A 168 28.55 2.12 1.26
CA GLU A 168 28.08 0.77 0.90
C GLU A 168 26.62 0.47 1.26
N LYS A 169 26.09 1.09 2.32
CA LYS A 169 24.70 0.91 2.77
C LYS A 169 23.72 1.89 2.13
N GLY A 170 24.14 2.69 1.14
CA GLY A 170 23.30 3.70 0.50
C GLY A 170 21.98 3.14 -0.02
N ASN A 171 22.01 1.96 -0.63
CA ASN A 171 20.80 1.32 -1.15
C ASN A 171 19.83 0.80 -0.04
N LEU A 172 20.27 0.74 1.22
CA LEU A 172 19.49 0.32 2.38
C LEU A 172 19.04 1.50 3.25
N MET A 173 19.26 2.74 2.80
CA MET A 173 18.77 3.92 3.50
C MET A 173 17.23 3.92 3.60
N PRO A 174 16.64 4.65 4.57
CA PRO A 174 15.20 4.79 4.70
C PRO A 174 14.50 5.19 3.41
N ARG A 175 13.24 4.75 3.25
CA ARG A 175 12.45 4.94 2.00
C ARG A 175 12.34 6.40 1.56
N ASP A 176 12.17 7.31 2.51
CA ASP A 176 12.05 8.74 2.25
C ASP A 176 13.36 9.33 1.70
N ILE A 177 14.50 8.90 2.22
CA ILE A 177 15.82 9.32 1.73
C ILE A 177 16.01 8.79 0.31
N VAL A 178 15.85 7.49 0.09
CA VAL A 178 16.04 6.89 -1.24
C VAL A 178 15.11 7.51 -2.27
N SER A 179 13.83 7.73 -1.91
CA SER A 179 12.86 8.35 -2.82
C SER A 179 13.25 9.77 -3.22
N ARG A 180 13.71 10.59 -2.26
CA ARG A 180 14.20 11.95 -2.54
C ARG A 180 15.45 11.97 -3.42
N GLU A 181 16.38 11.06 -3.18
CA GLU A 181 17.60 10.96 -3.99
C GLU A 181 17.29 10.55 -5.43
N ILE A 182 16.35 9.60 -5.64
CA ILE A 182 15.90 9.21 -6.98
C ILE A 182 15.26 10.41 -7.70
N GLU A 183 14.38 11.14 -7.02
CA GLU A 183 13.72 12.32 -7.59
C GLU A 183 14.75 13.44 -7.91
N SER A 184 15.67 13.67 -6.98
CA SER A 184 16.73 14.69 -7.14
C SER A 184 17.72 14.37 -8.26
N ALA A 185 17.85 13.12 -8.67
CA ALA A 185 18.69 12.74 -9.80
C ALA A 185 18.20 13.36 -11.12
N GLY A 186 16.90 13.70 -11.23
CA GLY A 186 16.31 14.33 -12.42
C GLY A 186 16.44 13.51 -13.71
N ARG A 187 16.66 12.20 -13.59
CA ARG A 187 16.93 11.25 -14.67
C ARG A 187 16.24 9.92 -14.38
N GLN A 188 16.14 9.07 -15.42
CA GLN A 188 15.67 7.71 -15.23
C GLN A 188 16.65 6.92 -14.35
N VAL A 189 16.16 6.41 -13.24
CA VAL A 189 16.90 5.54 -12.34
C VAL A 189 16.54 4.09 -12.62
N TYR A 190 17.52 3.22 -12.47
CA TYR A 190 17.41 1.78 -12.67
C TYR A 190 17.80 1.04 -11.40
N LEU A 191 17.12 -0.07 -11.13
CA LEU A 191 17.52 -1.06 -10.13
C LEU A 191 18.16 -2.26 -10.85
N ASP A 192 19.40 -2.54 -10.54
CA ASP A 192 20.15 -3.68 -11.06
C ASP A 192 20.34 -4.75 -9.97
N VAL A 193 19.94 -5.96 -10.28
CA VAL A 193 20.19 -7.18 -9.49
C VAL A 193 20.87 -8.27 -10.33
N SER A 194 21.09 -8.01 -11.64
CA SER A 194 21.56 -9.02 -12.60
C SER A 194 22.93 -9.61 -12.24
N PHE A 195 23.79 -8.81 -11.61
CA PHE A 195 25.11 -9.24 -11.17
C PHE A 195 25.10 -10.24 -10.01
N LEU A 196 23.96 -10.43 -9.32
CA LEU A 196 23.82 -11.44 -8.26
C LEU A 196 23.79 -12.86 -8.83
N GLY A 197 23.45 -13.01 -10.11
CA GLY A 197 23.30 -14.29 -10.77
C GLY A 197 21.90 -14.91 -10.65
N SER A 198 21.55 -15.71 -11.65
CA SER A 198 20.23 -16.32 -11.77
C SER A 198 19.83 -17.16 -10.56
N ASP A 199 20.76 -17.94 -9.99
CA ASP A 199 20.46 -18.83 -8.86
C ASP A 199 20.01 -18.06 -7.61
N ILE A 200 20.65 -16.93 -7.32
CA ILE A 200 20.28 -16.08 -6.19
C ILE A 200 18.94 -15.42 -6.46
N ILE A 201 18.73 -14.86 -7.64
CA ILE A 201 17.49 -14.18 -8.01
C ILE A 201 16.31 -15.15 -7.93
N MET A 202 16.43 -16.32 -8.58
CA MET A 202 15.35 -17.31 -8.61
C MET A 202 15.15 -18.02 -7.27
N GLY A 203 16.19 -18.08 -6.42
CA GLY A 203 16.09 -18.69 -5.09
C GLY A 203 15.55 -17.75 -4.00
N ARG A 204 15.79 -16.42 -4.10
CA ARG A 204 15.50 -15.48 -3.01
C ARG A 204 14.44 -14.43 -3.33
N ILE A 205 14.32 -14.05 -4.61
CA ILE A 205 13.39 -13.01 -5.08
C ILE A 205 12.66 -13.42 -6.38
N PRO A 206 12.22 -14.68 -6.53
CA PRO A 206 11.58 -15.16 -7.76
C PRO A 206 10.32 -14.37 -8.10
N GLU A 207 9.57 -13.90 -7.11
CA GLU A 207 8.37 -13.10 -7.30
C GLU A 207 8.63 -11.74 -7.95
N ILE A 208 9.80 -11.16 -7.75
CA ILE A 208 10.20 -9.91 -8.41
C ILE A 208 10.51 -10.17 -9.88
N HIS A 209 11.20 -11.28 -10.16
CA HIS A 209 11.45 -11.71 -11.54
C HIS A 209 10.13 -11.94 -12.29
N GLU A 210 9.21 -12.73 -11.71
CA GLU A 210 7.89 -12.99 -12.31
C GLU A 210 7.11 -11.68 -12.56
N LEU A 211 7.15 -10.73 -11.63
CA LEU A 211 6.48 -9.45 -11.74
C LEU A 211 7.05 -8.64 -12.91
N CYS A 212 8.38 -8.51 -13.01
CA CYS A 212 9.05 -7.76 -14.07
C CYS A 212 8.80 -8.38 -15.45
N MET A 213 8.91 -9.70 -15.55
CA MET A 213 8.61 -10.44 -16.79
C MET A 213 7.14 -10.27 -17.21
N LYS A 214 6.21 -10.44 -16.29
CA LYS A 214 4.77 -10.39 -16.57
C LYS A 214 4.31 -9.01 -17.05
N TYR A 215 4.77 -7.94 -16.43
CA TYR A 215 4.23 -6.60 -16.67
C TYR A 215 5.06 -5.73 -17.62
N ARG A 216 6.34 -6.04 -17.81
CA ARG A 216 7.23 -5.25 -18.67
C ARG A 216 8.09 -6.09 -19.60
N GLY A 217 8.06 -7.42 -19.51
CA GLY A 217 8.92 -8.30 -20.28
C GLY A 217 10.41 -8.21 -19.94
N ILE A 218 10.75 -7.69 -18.75
CA ILE A 218 12.13 -7.45 -18.31
C ILE A 218 12.63 -8.66 -17.53
N ASP A 219 13.71 -9.27 -18.00
CA ASP A 219 14.43 -10.34 -17.31
C ASP A 219 15.51 -9.75 -16.39
N ILE A 220 15.17 -9.59 -15.11
CA ILE A 220 16.09 -9.00 -14.12
C ILE A 220 17.32 -9.84 -13.83
N THR A 221 17.42 -11.06 -14.38
CA THR A 221 18.65 -11.85 -14.34
C THR A 221 19.68 -11.38 -15.35
N ARG A 222 19.27 -10.52 -16.30
CA ARG A 222 20.10 -10.09 -17.44
C ARG A 222 20.20 -8.58 -17.57
N GLU A 223 19.16 -7.86 -17.17
CA GLU A 223 19.06 -6.41 -17.38
C GLU A 223 18.43 -5.72 -16.20
N PRO A 224 18.78 -4.44 -15.96
CA PRO A 224 18.19 -3.64 -14.89
C PRO A 224 16.77 -3.22 -15.22
N VAL A 225 15.96 -3.00 -14.17
CA VAL A 225 14.59 -2.53 -14.30
C VAL A 225 14.50 -1.02 -14.03
N PRO A 226 13.81 -0.24 -14.89
CA PRO A 226 13.56 1.16 -14.62
C PRO A 226 12.62 1.32 -13.43
N VAL A 227 12.98 2.20 -12.50
CA VAL A 227 12.22 2.44 -11.27
C VAL A 227 12.00 3.94 -11.04
N SER A 228 10.92 4.24 -10.33
CA SER A 228 10.61 5.58 -9.85
C SER A 228 9.91 5.50 -8.49
N PRO A 229 9.99 6.54 -7.65
CA PRO A 229 9.20 6.61 -6.44
C PRO A 229 7.71 6.74 -6.74
N SER A 230 6.87 6.14 -5.92
CA SER A 230 5.43 6.38 -5.99
C SER A 230 4.76 6.28 -4.63
N VAL A 231 3.57 6.85 -4.53
CA VAL A 231 2.73 6.74 -3.34
C VAL A 231 2.47 5.26 -3.04
N HIS A 232 2.78 4.86 -1.81
CA HIS A 232 2.69 3.48 -1.37
C HIS A 232 1.72 3.30 -0.21
N PHE A 233 1.80 4.18 0.79
CA PHE A 233 0.96 4.12 1.97
C PHE A 233 0.55 5.52 2.43
N PHE A 234 -0.71 5.69 2.79
CA PHE A 234 -1.26 6.91 3.35
C PHE A 234 -1.53 6.68 4.84
N MET A 235 -0.88 7.45 5.71
CA MET A 235 -0.94 7.25 7.16
C MET A 235 -1.99 8.14 7.84
N GLY A 236 -2.42 9.18 7.18
CA GLY A 236 -3.48 10.06 7.64
C GLY A 236 -4.89 9.53 7.32
N GLY A 237 -5.89 10.26 7.75
CA GLY A 237 -7.29 9.94 7.50
C GLY A 237 -8.20 10.51 8.58
N LEU A 238 -9.32 9.86 8.88
CA LEU A 238 -10.23 10.26 9.93
C LEU A 238 -9.50 10.31 11.29
N ALA A 239 -9.69 11.39 12.02
CA ALA A 239 -9.15 11.52 13.37
C ALA A 239 -9.94 10.60 14.31
N VAL A 240 -9.24 9.73 15.01
CA VAL A 240 -9.84 8.80 15.98
C VAL A 240 -9.08 8.84 17.29
N ASP A 241 -9.76 8.47 18.37
CA ASP A 241 -9.21 8.27 19.69
C ASP A 241 -8.59 6.84 19.85
N LEU A 242 -8.24 6.46 21.08
CA LEU A 242 -7.69 5.14 21.39
C LEU A 242 -8.70 3.99 21.25
N ASN A 243 -9.98 4.30 21.18
CA ASN A 243 -11.07 3.33 20.96
C ASN A 243 -11.48 3.28 19.47
N HIS A 244 -10.74 3.96 18.60
CA HIS A 244 -11.07 4.15 17.19
C HIS A 244 -12.36 4.93 16.93
N GLU A 245 -12.88 5.68 17.91
CA GLU A 245 -14.03 6.54 17.73
C GLU A 245 -13.61 7.91 17.19
N THR A 246 -14.39 8.45 16.26
CA THR A 246 -14.18 9.79 15.69
C THR A 246 -14.75 10.86 16.64
N ASN A 247 -14.65 12.13 16.24
CA ASN A 247 -15.37 13.22 16.92
C ASN A 247 -16.90 13.14 16.79
N ILE A 248 -17.42 12.23 15.94
CA ILE A 248 -18.86 11.94 15.80
C ILE A 248 -19.14 10.65 16.57
N ARG A 249 -19.97 10.73 17.59
CA ARG A 249 -20.30 9.59 18.45
C ARG A 249 -20.85 8.42 17.64
N ASN A 250 -20.49 7.19 17.98
CA ASN A 250 -20.83 5.91 17.32
C ASN A 250 -20.32 5.79 15.87
N LEU A 251 -19.43 6.69 15.44
CA LEU A 251 -18.71 6.58 14.18
C LEU A 251 -17.25 6.21 14.45
N TYR A 252 -16.85 5.04 14.02
CA TYR A 252 -15.53 4.48 14.21
C TYR A 252 -14.78 4.36 12.89
N ALA A 253 -13.45 4.38 12.94
CA ALA A 253 -12.65 4.16 11.74
C ALA A 253 -11.40 3.34 12.04
N CYS A 254 -11.04 2.47 11.11
CA CYS A 254 -9.82 1.68 11.18
C CYS A 254 -9.19 1.53 9.79
N LEU A 255 -7.86 1.38 9.77
CA LEU A 255 -7.08 1.17 8.54
C LEU A 255 -7.32 2.26 7.47
N LEU A 256 -7.28 3.48 7.90
CA LEU A 256 -7.36 4.65 7.02
C LEU A 256 -6.01 4.97 6.43
#